data_e71166f959dbe1f5ded5e9c63041de86
#
_entry.id   e71166f959dbe1f5ded5e9c63041de86
#
_cell.length_a   1.000
_cell.length_b   1.000
_cell.length_c   1.000
_cell.angle_alpha   90.00
_cell.angle_beta   90.00
_cell.angle_gamma   90.00
#
_symmetry.space_group_name_H-M   'P 1'
#
loop_
_entity.id
_entity.type
_entity.pdbx_description
1 polymer ?
#
loop_
_entity_poly.entity_id
_entity_poly.type
_entity_poly.pdbx_seq_one_letter_code
_entity_poly.pdbx_strand_id
1 'polypeptide(L)'
;MIGACRDIGPSIMAALALLVCCYATTYSQVTPAGSAASDTSPAEPPADPGSALNLPPQLPPGITPAAADSIQRGLRALVSLQNRDGSWRTGGSSGGYPTAMTALAGLALLAGGNTPTQGAYAENVSRGLSYLLSVARRDGLIASVEEESHCMHGHGFAMLFLSQCYGMEEDAQRRAQVGLALQRAVQLTARSQSAAGGWLYTPDSNGDEGSVTVTQVQALRACRNVGIAVPKRVIDQAMQYLERSLNEDGGIRYQVSDRGPSRPAITAAAVACWYNAGLYDSPHVAAALRFLKPRLTPDPNNDVHHFGHYFYGHLYLAQVLYQTSQREWEGYFPAMRDALIRAQERDGTWEGDAVGPVYGTSVALIILQLPYKNLPIMQR
;
A
#
# COMPACT_ATOMS: atom_id res chain seq x y z
N MET A 1 17.13 -47.75 -7.70
CA MET A 1 16.57 -47.29 -6.43
C MET A 1 16.11 -45.87 -6.63
N ILE A 2 14.81 -45.70 -6.71
CA ILE A 2 14.14 -44.45 -7.05
C ILE A 2 13.83 -43.75 -5.72
N GLY A 3 14.47 -42.62 -5.47
CA GLY A 3 14.21 -41.77 -4.32
C GLY A 3 13.13 -40.74 -4.62
N ALA A 4 12.05 -40.78 -3.86
CA ALA A 4 10.88 -39.95 -4.02
C ALA A 4 11.19 -38.46 -3.76
N CYS A 5 10.86 -37.61 -4.73
CA CYS A 5 10.67 -36.18 -4.54
C CYS A 5 9.43 -35.97 -3.67
N ARG A 6 9.61 -35.37 -2.48
CA ARG A 6 8.51 -34.87 -1.65
C ARG A 6 8.06 -33.55 -2.23
N ASP A 7 6.80 -33.50 -2.62
CA ASP A 7 6.07 -32.29 -2.94
C ASP A 7 6.08 -31.34 -1.73
N ILE A 8 6.74 -30.19 -1.87
CA ILE A 8 6.63 -29.07 -0.97
C ILE A 8 5.44 -28.26 -1.49
N GLY A 9 4.32 -28.33 -0.80
CA GLY A 9 3.09 -27.61 -1.12
C GLY A 9 3.27 -26.09 -1.19
N PRO A 10 2.39 -25.35 -1.86
CA PRO A 10 2.53 -23.93 -2.14
C PRO A 10 2.58 -23.09 -0.87
N SER A 11 3.63 -22.31 -0.74
CA SER A 11 3.93 -21.46 0.41
C SER A 11 2.94 -20.30 0.54
N ILE A 12 2.61 -19.95 1.74
CA ILE A 12 1.52 -19.12 2.30
C ILE A 12 1.44 -17.65 1.79
N MET A 13 2.35 -17.20 0.96
CA MET A 13 2.33 -15.83 0.35
C MET A 13 1.96 -15.76 -1.13
N ALA A 14 1.81 -16.89 -1.73
CA ALA A 14 0.69 -17.00 -2.63
C ALA A 14 -0.58 -16.39 -1.97
N ALA A 15 -0.63 -16.25 -0.64
CA ALA A 15 -1.72 -15.67 0.11
C ALA A 15 -1.93 -14.16 -0.08
N LEU A 16 -0.92 -13.32 -0.26
CA LEU A 16 -1.20 -11.94 -0.76
C LEU A 16 -1.59 -11.93 -2.25
N ALA A 17 -1.24 -12.96 -2.98
CA ALA A 17 -1.61 -13.16 -4.37
C ALA A 17 -2.54 -14.36 -4.63
N LEU A 18 -2.60 -15.39 -3.77
CA LEU A 18 -3.29 -16.67 -3.97
C LEU A 18 -4.41 -17.00 -2.96
N LEU A 19 -4.61 -16.25 -1.89
CA LEU A 19 -5.76 -16.42 -0.98
C LEU A 19 -7.13 -16.16 -1.65
N VAL A 20 -7.17 -15.98 -2.93
CA VAL A 20 -8.35 -15.64 -3.72
C VAL A 20 -8.90 -16.81 -4.52
N CYS A 21 -8.24 -17.95 -4.57
CA CYS A 21 -8.73 -19.05 -5.44
C CYS A 21 -9.51 -20.17 -4.75
N CYS A 22 -9.57 -20.27 -3.43
CA CYS A 22 -10.24 -21.41 -2.78
C CYS A 22 -10.91 -21.04 -1.46
N TYR A 23 -12.03 -20.36 -1.46
CA TYR A 23 -13.06 -20.50 -0.43
C TYR A 23 -14.42 -20.05 -0.97
N ALA A 24 -15.07 -20.94 -1.71
CA ALA A 24 -16.51 -20.98 -1.79
C ALA A 24 -16.92 -22.26 -1.06
N THR A 25 -17.50 -22.13 0.12
CA THR A 25 -18.60 -22.93 0.66
C THR A 25 -18.64 -22.87 2.21
N THR A 26 -19.86 -22.69 2.66
CA THR A 26 -20.45 -22.92 3.99
C THR A 26 -20.31 -21.81 5.03
N TYR A 27 -21.26 -20.88 4.98
CA TYR A 27 -21.72 -20.18 6.18
C TYR A 27 -22.99 -20.85 6.72
N SER A 28 -22.87 -21.46 7.91
CA SER A 28 -24.00 -21.95 8.68
C SER A 28 -24.36 -20.89 9.71
N GLN A 29 -25.65 -20.51 9.74
CA GLN A 29 -26.19 -19.50 10.66
C GLN A 29 -26.17 -20.02 12.10
N VAL A 30 -25.64 -19.21 13.03
CA VAL A 30 -25.86 -19.36 14.47
C VAL A 30 -26.50 -18.08 14.99
N THR A 31 -27.72 -18.19 15.43
CA THR A 31 -28.47 -17.13 16.16
C THR A 31 -27.97 -17.01 17.61
N PRO A 32 -27.75 -15.81 18.15
CA PRO A 32 -27.43 -15.65 19.56
C PRO A 32 -28.71 -15.47 20.40
N ALA A 33 -28.77 -16.19 21.48
CA ALA A 33 -29.74 -16.03 22.56
C ALA A 33 -29.41 -14.78 23.39
N GLY A 34 -30.45 -14.04 23.81
CA GLY A 34 -30.33 -12.82 24.58
C GLY A 34 -29.86 -13.03 26.02
N SER A 35 -29.21 -12.03 26.55
CA SER A 35 -28.99 -11.81 27.98
C SER A 35 -29.06 -10.32 28.31
N ALA A 36 -29.69 -10.05 29.45
CA ALA A 36 -30.17 -8.79 29.90
C ALA A 36 -29.08 -7.76 30.26
N ALA A 37 -29.45 -6.49 30.09
CA ALA A 37 -28.68 -5.32 30.41
C ALA A 37 -28.49 -5.10 31.91
N SER A 38 -27.31 -4.70 32.34
CA SER A 38 -27.07 -3.91 33.53
C SER A 38 -26.50 -2.57 33.16
N ASP A 39 -27.24 -1.52 33.47
CA ASP A 39 -26.95 -0.11 33.21
C ASP A 39 -25.88 0.37 34.19
N THR A 40 -24.65 0.59 33.66
CA THR A 40 -23.63 1.39 34.32
C THR A 40 -22.95 2.26 33.25
N SER A 41 -23.35 3.53 33.26
CA SER A 41 -22.76 4.59 32.45
C SER A 41 -21.24 4.67 32.72
N PRO A 42 -20.39 4.54 31.72
CA PRO A 42 -18.96 4.78 31.93
C PRO A 42 -18.70 6.29 31.98
N ALA A 43 -17.85 6.71 32.93
CA ALA A 43 -17.34 8.06 33.02
C ALA A 43 -16.66 8.46 31.68
N GLU A 44 -16.92 9.71 31.24
CA GLU A 44 -16.23 10.29 30.10
C GLU A 44 -14.71 10.21 30.31
N PRO A 45 -13.96 9.72 29.31
CA PRO A 45 -12.51 9.77 29.36
C PRO A 45 -12.04 11.22 29.35
N PRO A 46 -10.91 11.54 30.01
CA PRO A 46 -10.37 12.89 30.04
C PRO A 46 -10.10 13.38 28.62
N ALA A 47 -10.41 14.66 28.38
CA ALA A 47 -10.22 15.31 27.09
C ALA A 47 -8.77 15.14 26.61
N ASP A 48 -8.62 14.55 25.42
CA ASP A 48 -7.36 14.29 24.74
C ASP A 48 -6.66 15.62 24.42
N PRO A 49 -5.43 15.88 24.93
CA PRO A 49 -4.66 17.07 24.57
C PRO A 49 -4.17 17.09 23.12
N GLY A 50 -4.42 16.02 22.32
CA GLY A 50 -4.01 15.88 20.91
C GLY A 50 -5.01 16.43 19.87
N SER A 51 -6.06 17.15 20.26
CA SER A 51 -7.13 17.60 19.34
C SER A 51 -6.77 18.81 18.46
N ALA A 52 -5.54 19.28 18.49
CA ALA A 52 -5.08 20.33 17.57
C ALA A 52 -4.31 19.72 16.41
N LEU A 53 -5.00 19.00 15.52
CA LEU A 53 -4.48 18.81 14.17
C LEU A 53 -4.48 20.16 13.47
N ASN A 54 -3.35 20.51 12.85
CA ASN A 54 -3.26 21.60 11.88
C ASN A 54 -4.05 21.23 10.61
N LEU A 55 -5.35 20.99 10.76
CA LEU A 55 -6.25 20.97 9.62
C LEU A 55 -6.34 22.41 9.10
N PRO A 56 -6.21 22.63 7.79
CA PRO A 56 -6.44 23.95 7.23
C PRO A 56 -7.82 24.43 7.68
N PRO A 57 -8.02 25.73 7.90
CA PRO A 57 -9.29 26.32 8.35
C PRO A 57 -10.46 25.98 7.42
N GLN A 58 -10.18 25.51 6.23
CA GLN A 58 -11.15 25.03 5.24
C GLN A 58 -10.77 23.63 4.78
N LEU A 59 -11.74 22.70 4.85
CA LEU A 59 -11.53 21.33 4.38
C LEU A 59 -11.25 21.31 2.88
N PRO A 60 -10.32 20.45 2.39
CA PRO A 60 -10.05 20.29 0.98
C PRO A 60 -11.30 19.91 0.18
N PRO A 61 -11.38 20.25 -1.12
CA PRO A 61 -12.48 19.86 -1.99
C PRO A 61 -12.72 18.34 -1.94
N GLY A 62 -13.99 17.96 -1.74
CA GLY A 62 -14.39 16.56 -1.63
C GLY A 62 -14.33 15.97 -0.22
N ILE A 63 -13.66 16.62 0.73
CA ILE A 63 -13.66 16.19 2.14
C ILE A 63 -14.88 16.77 2.86
N THR A 64 -15.72 15.89 3.39
CA THR A 64 -16.87 16.27 4.24
C THR A 64 -16.45 16.25 5.72
N PRO A 65 -17.24 16.90 6.62
CA PRO A 65 -16.98 16.77 8.07
C PRO A 65 -16.96 15.32 8.55
N ALA A 66 -17.85 14.45 8.03
CA ALA A 66 -17.86 13.03 8.32
C ALA A 66 -16.59 12.31 7.86
N ALA A 67 -16.03 12.69 6.69
CA ALA A 67 -14.75 12.16 6.22
C ALA A 67 -13.59 12.61 7.10
N ALA A 68 -13.57 13.89 7.49
CA ALA A 68 -12.54 14.41 8.40
C ALA A 68 -12.57 13.69 9.76
N ASP A 69 -13.75 13.47 10.32
CA ASP A 69 -13.93 12.70 11.57
C ASP A 69 -13.48 11.23 11.38
N SER A 70 -13.85 10.58 10.29
CA SER A 70 -13.43 9.23 9.96
C SER A 70 -11.90 9.12 9.86
N ILE A 71 -11.24 10.07 9.18
CA ILE A 71 -9.77 10.16 9.11
C ILE A 71 -9.18 10.26 10.52
N GLN A 72 -9.72 11.12 11.37
CA GLN A 72 -9.22 11.29 12.74
C GLN A 72 -9.33 10.02 13.57
N ARG A 73 -10.49 9.33 13.52
CA ARG A 73 -10.65 8.05 14.20
C ARG A 73 -9.66 7.01 13.67
N GLY A 74 -9.49 6.95 12.35
CA GLY A 74 -8.55 6.02 11.72
C GLY A 74 -7.10 6.27 12.10
N LEU A 75 -6.65 7.55 12.13
CA LEU A 75 -5.30 7.90 12.55
C LEU A 75 -5.04 7.50 14.02
N ARG A 76 -5.99 7.78 14.93
CA ARG A 76 -5.88 7.34 16.32
C ARG A 76 -5.80 5.82 16.45
N ALA A 77 -6.67 5.10 15.73
CA ALA A 77 -6.65 3.64 15.71
C ALA A 77 -5.32 3.10 15.18
N LEU A 78 -4.82 3.64 14.05
CA LEU A 78 -3.54 3.21 13.47
C LEU A 78 -2.37 3.40 14.43
N VAL A 79 -2.30 4.54 15.10
CA VAL A 79 -1.25 4.84 16.09
C VAL A 79 -1.32 3.91 17.29
N SER A 80 -2.52 3.54 17.77
CA SER A 80 -2.69 2.59 18.88
C SER A 80 -2.21 1.17 18.55
N LEU A 81 -2.14 0.82 17.27
CA LEU A 81 -1.65 -0.48 16.77
C LEU A 81 -0.12 -0.54 16.61
N GLN A 82 0.61 0.57 16.87
CA GLN A 82 2.07 0.58 16.77
C GLN A 82 2.72 -0.19 17.92
N ASN A 83 3.60 -1.13 17.58
CA ASN A 83 4.36 -1.90 18.56
C ASN A 83 5.44 -1.06 19.26
N ARG A 84 5.94 -1.55 20.38
CA ARG A 84 7.00 -0.89 21.17
C ARG A 84 8.30 -0.69 20.40
N ASP A 85 8.62 -1.59 19.46
CA ASP A 85 9.79 -1.50 18.58
C ASP A 85 9.63 -0.49 17.42
N GLY A 86 8.47 0.15 17.34
CA GLY A 86 8.15 1.11 16.29
C GLY A 86 7.49 0.51 15.05
N SER A 87 7.40 -0.83 14.97
CA SER A 87 6.77 -1.52 13.84
C SER A 87 5.25 -1.53 13.92
N TRP A 88 4.61 -1.77 12.78
CA TRP A 88 3.25 -2.29 12.67
C TRP A 88 3.28 -3.67 12.05
N ARG A 89 2.32 -4.51 12.40
CA ARG A 89 2.25 -5.92 11.98
C ARG A 89 0.82 -6.31 11.63
N THR A 90 0.65 -7.26 10.72
CA THR A 90 -0.64 -7.91 10.53
C THR A 90 -0.92 -8.84 11.74
N GLY A 91 -2.21 -9.12 11.98
CA GLY A 91 -2.62 -10.19 12.88
C GLY A 91 -2.63 -11.54 12.14
N GLY A 92 -2.43 -12.65 12.87
CA GLY A 92 -2.65 -14.00 12.36
C GLY A 92 -1.41 -14.82 12.05
N SER A 93 -1.64 -16.07 11.57
CA SER A 93 -0.62 -17.12 11.36
C SER A 93 0.26 -16.93 10.12
N SER A 94 -0.02 -15.93 9.29
CA SER A 94 0.64 -15.74 7.98
C SER A 94 1.95 -14.94 8.05
N GLY A 95 2.46 -14.65 9.25
CA GLY A 95 3.59 -13.76 9.45
C GLY A 95 3.15 -12.29 9.55
N GLY A 96 3.89 -11.50 10.32
CA GLY A 96 3.46 -10.14 10.68
C GLY A 96 3.69 -9.07 9.62
N TYR A 97 4.42 -9.36 8.55
CA TYR A 97 4.87 -8.44 7.48
C TYR A 97 5.28 -7.05 8.00
N PRO A 98 6.14 -6.98 9.03
CA PRO A 98 6.39 -5.74 9.75
C PRO A 98 7.00 -4.65 8.87
N THR A 99 7.79 -4.99 7.86
CA THR A 99 8.38 -3.99 6.96
C THR A 99 7.31 -3.34 6.08
N ALA A 100 6.47 -4.15 5.43
CA ALA A 100 5.40 -3.65 4.58
C ALA A 100 4.36 -2.85 5.39
N MET A 101 3.93 -3.38 6.53
CA MET A 101 2.93 -2.74 7.39
C MET A 101 3.43 -1.43 7.99
N THR A 102 4.69 -1.38 8.44
CA THR A 102 5.29 -0.16 8.97
C THR A 102 5.41 0.92 7.90
N ALA A 103 5.79 0.54 6.69
CA ALA A 103 5.89 1.48 5.59
C ALA A 103 4.51 2.06 5.20
N LEU A 104 3.49 1.21 5.06
CA LEU A 104 2.13 1.66 4.73
C LEU A 104 1.51 2.52 5.84
N ALA A 105 1.68 2.13 7.12
CA ALA A 105 1.23 2.93 8.25
C ALA A 105 1.93 4.28 8.31
N GLY A 106 3.25 4.29 8.09
CA GLY A 106 4.02 5.53 7.99
C GLY A 106 3.54 6.44 6.86
N LEU A 107 3.28 5.90 5.67
CA LEU A 107 2.72 6.67 4.55
C LEU A 107 1.34 7.25 4.88
N ALA A 108 0.49 6.50 5.60
CA ALA A 108 -0.81 6.99 6.04
C ALA A 108 -0.69 8.17 7.04
N LEU A 109 0.29 8.11 7.96
CA LEU A 109 0.58 9.21 8.87
C LEU A 109 1.14 10.44 8.13
N LEU A 110 2.05 10.24 7.16
CA LEU A 110 2.55 11.31 6.30
C LEU A 110 1.43 11.96 5.48
N ALA A 111 0.50 11.15 4.95
CA ALA A 111 -0.68 11.65 4.23
C ALA A 111 -1.55 12.56 5.11
N GLY A 112 -1.59 12.29 6.43
CA GLY A 112 -2.24 13.12 7.44
C GLY A 112 -1.48 14.40 7.81
N GLY A 113 -0.37 14.71 7.14
CA GLY A 113 0.42 15.91 7.39
C GLY A 113 1.43 15.80 8.53
N ASN A 114 1.67 14.58 9.03
CA ASN A 114 2.75 14.38 10.01
C ASN A 114 4.08 14.16 9.28
N THR A 115 5.16 14.56 9.91
CA THR A 115 6.55 14.33 9.46
C THR A 115 7.32 13.61 10.56
N PRO A 116 8.57 13.19 10.34
CA PRO A 116 9.39 12.66 11.43
C PRO A 116 9.62 13.61 12.60
N THR A 117 9.41 14.92 12.42
CA THR A 117 9.71 15.97 13.40
C THR A 117 8.50 16.85 13.75
N GLN A 118 7.43 16.85 12.95
CA GLN A 118 6.30 17.76 13.12
C GLN A 118 4.96 17.03 12.98
N GLY A 119 3.96 17.51 13.72
CA GLY A 119 2.59 16.97 13.72
C GLY A 119 2.27 16.14 14.95
N ALA A 120 0.98 15.88 15.15
CA ALA A 120 0.48 15.18 16.34
C ALA A 120 1.05 13.75 16.49
N TYR A 121 1.42 13.11 15.39
CA TYR A 121 1.95 11.75 15.34
C TYR A 121 3.41 11.69 14.85
N ALA A 122 4.16 12.77 15.00
CA ALA A 122 5.57 12.84 14.59
C ALA A 122 6.42 11.74 15.24
N GLU A 123 6.21 11.48 16.54
CA GLU A 123 6.92 10.41 17.24
C GLU A 123 6.64 9.03 16.64
N ASN A 124 5.39 8.75 16.25
CA ASN A 124 5.02 7.50 15.62
C ASN A 124 5.69 7.34 14.24
N VAL A 125 5.73 8.41 13.45
CA VAL A 125 6.46 8.43 12.16
C VAL A 125 7.95 8.19 12.39
N SER A 126 8.56 8.89 13.37
CA SER A 126 9.98 8.76 13.75
C SER A 126 10.34 7.35 14.21
N ARG A 127 9.48 6.70 15.01
CA ARG A 127 9.67 5.32 15.47
C ARG A 127 9.58 4.33 14.33
N GLY A 128 8.59 4.49 13.40
CA GLY A 128 8.46 3.67 12.19
C GLY A 128 9.67 3.81 11.27
N LEU A 129 10.17 5.05 11.08
CA LEU A 129 11.41 5.35 10.36
C LEU A 129 12.60 4.62 10.98
N SER A 130 12.76 4.72 12.30
CA SER A 130 13.84 4.07 13.04
C SER A 130 13.78 2.55 12.93
N TYR A 131 12.58 1.96 13.00
CA TYR A 131 12.38 0.52 12.78
C TYR A 131 12.86 0.10 11.39
N LEU A 132 12.44 0.78 10.32
CA LEU A 132 12.84 0.43 8.96
C LEU A 132 14.34 0.58 8.73
N LEU A 133 14.97 1.58 9.35
CA LEU A 133 16.43 1.71 9.32
C LEU A 133 17.13 0.56 10.06
N SER A 134 16.55 0.05 11.16
CA SER A 134 17.12 -1.06 11.93
C SER A 134 17.10 -2.40 11.17
N VAL A 135 16.15 -2.59 10.27
CA VAL A 135 16.04 -3.79 9.41
C VAL A 135 16.68 -3.60 8.03
N ALA A 136 17.24 -2.42 7.74
CA ALA A 136 17.97 -2.15 6.50
C ALA A 136 19.34 -2.82 6.54
N ARG A 137 19.57 -3.78 5.65
CA ARG A 137 20.77 -4.60 5.61
C ARG A 137 21.90 -3.93 4.81
N ARG A 138 23.13 -4.39 5.03
CA ARG A 138 24.32 -3.89 4.31
C ARG A 138 24.30 -4.19 2.81
N ASP A 139 23.66 -5.29 2.42
CA ASP A 139 23.45 -5.68 1.01
C ASP A 139 22.39 -4.86 0.30
N GLY A 140 21.64 -4.01 1.04
CA GLY A 140 20.61 -3.11 0.53
C GLY A 140 19.19 -3.63 0.71
N LEU A 141 18.95 -4.85 1.17
CA LEU A 141 17.62 -5.34 1.46
C LEU A 141 17.05 -4.65 2.70
N ILE A 142 15.84 -4.13 2.60
CA ILE A 142 15.08 -3.61 3.73
C ILE A 142 13.97 -4.62 4.01
N ALA A 143 14.21 -5.51 4.94
CA ALA A 143 13.25 -6.53 5.33
C ALA A 143 13.58 -7.10 6.70
N SER A 144 12.56 -7.36 7.49
CA SER A 144 12.65 -8.19 8.69
C SER A 144 12.95 -9.65 8.31
N VAL A 145 13.52 -10.40 9.23
CA VAL A 145 13.74 -11.84 9.04
C VAL A 145 12.42 -12.61 8.90
N GLU A 146 11.34 -12.10 9.45
CA GLU A 146 10.00 -12.70 9.36
C GLU A 146 9.43 -12.68 7.93
N GLU A 147 9.92 -11.77 7.07
CA GLU A 147 9.44 -11.57 5.68
C GLU A 147 10.41 -12.13 4.64
N GLU A 148 11.47 -12.82 5.02
CA GLU A 148 12.60 -13.14 4.13
C GLU A 148 12.20 -13.89 2.86
N SER A 149 11.21 -14.77 2.92
CA SER A 149 10.70 -15.51 1.76
C SER A 149 9.87 -14.65 0.78
N HIS A 150 9.42 -13.45 1.20
CA HIS A 150 8.55 -12.57 0.41
C HIS A 150 8.83 -11.10 0.69
N CYS A 151 10.10 -10.77 0.80
CA CYS A 151 10.55 -9.49 1.31
C CYS A 151 10.39 -8.32 0.31
N MET A 152 10.25 -8.59 -0.99
CA MET A 152 10.33 -7.53 -1.99
C MET A 152 9.14 -6.56 -1.98
N HIS A 153 7.94 -7.00 -1.58
CA HIS A 153 6.83 -6.05 -1.35
C HIS A 153 7.17 -5.06 -0.22
N GLY A 154 7.59 -5.59 0.93
CA GLY A 154 8.01 -4.78 2.07
C GLY A 154 9.16 -3.85 1.73
N HIS A 155 10.15 -4.35 0.99
CA HIS A 155 11.29 -3.59 0.49
C HIS A 155 10.85 -2.39 -0.35
N GLY A 156 9.95 -2.59 -1.34
CA GLY A 156 9.44 -1.51 -2.17
C GLY A 156 8.67 -0.46 -1.38
N PHE A 157 7.73 -0.86 -0.52
CA PHE A 157 7.01 0.09 0.33
C PHE A 157 7.92 0.80 1.32
N ALA A 158 8.93 0.12 1.89
CA ALA A 158 9.91 0.75 2.77
C ALA A 158 10.74 1.82 2.05
N MET A 159 11.22 1.54 0.84
CA MET A 159 11.90 2.54 0.02
C MET A 159 10.99 3.75 -0.26
N LEU A 160 9.70 3.50 -0.56
CA LEU A 160 8.72 4.55 -0.80
C LEU A 160 8.56 5.44 0.43
N PHE A 161 8.32 4.88 1.61
CA PHE A 161 8.18 5.64 2.85
C PHE A 161 9.48 6.38 3.24
N LEU A 162 10.62 5.67 3.21
CA LEU A 162 11.92 6.26 3.55
C LEU A 162 12.27 7.44 2.62
N SER A 163 11.93 7.36 1.33
CA SER A 163 12.17 8.47 0.41
C SER A 163 11.32 9.70 0.73
N GLN A 164 10.06 9.53 1.17
CA GLN A 164 9.25 10.66 1.63
C GLN A 164 9.86 11.27 2.91
N CYS A 165 10.26 10.45 3.87
CA CYS A 165 10.91 10.93 5.09
C CYS A 165 12.24 11.63 4.82
N TYR A 166 13.03 11.17 3.84
CA TYR A 166 14.35 11.75 3.51
C TYR A 166 14.28 13.24 3.19
N GLY A 167 13.24 13.66 2.46
CA GLY A 167 13.02 15.08 2.14
C GLY A 167 12.48 15.92 3.30
N MET A 168 11.98 15.28 4.36
CA MET A 168 11.36 15.93 5.53
C MET A 168 12.22 15.83 6.79
N GLU A 169 13.32 15.07 6.77
CA GLU A 169 14.18 14.81 7.93
C GLU A 169 15.10 16.01 8.20
N GLU A 170 15.00 16.57 9.39
CA GLU A 170 15.76 17.74 9.82
C GLU A 170 17.11 17.36 10.47
N ASP A 171 17.17 16.20 11.15
CA ASP A 171 18.43 15.69 11.71
C ASP A 171 19.38 15.22 10.61
N ALA A 172 20.54 15.88 10.50
CA ALA A 172 21.51 15.64 9.44
C ALA A 172 22.10 14.22 9.46
N GLN A 173 22.30 13.65 10.67
CA GLN A 173 22.85 12.31 10.82
C GLN A 173 21.82 11.26 10.39
N ARG A 174 20.58 11.39 10.85
CA ARG A 174 19.49 10.48 10.47
C ARG A 174 19.16 10.59 8.99
N ARG A 175 19.12 11.79 8.43
CA ARG A 175 18.99 12.01 6.98
C ARG A 175 20.10 11.31 6.21
N ALA A 176 21.35 11.39 6.64
CA ALA A 176 22.47 10.67 6.00
C ALA A 176 22.29 9.15 6.06
N GLN A 177 21.79 8.60 7.18
CA GLN A 177 21.47 7.17 7.33
C GLN A 177 20.36 6.74 6.36
N VAL A 178 19.28 7.51 6.27
CA VAL A 178 18.19 7.25 5.29
C VAL A 178 18.73 7.28 3.87
N GLY A 179 19.51 8.30 3.52
CA GLY A 179 20.13 8.42 2.18
C GLY A 179 21.01 7.22 1.82
N LEU A 180 21.83 6.75 2.75
CA LEU A 180 22.66 5.57 2.55
C LEU A 180 21.84 4.28 2.39
N ALA A 181 20.78 4.11 3.20
CA ALA A 181 19.87 2.97 3.10
C ALA A 181 19.17 2.96 1.73
N LEU A 182 18.65 4.10 1.27
CA LEU A 182 18.01 4.24 -0.05
C LEU A 182 18.97 3.96 -1.21
N GLN A 183 20.21 4.48 -1.15
CA GLN A 183 21.22 4.21 -2.20
C GLN A 183 21.50 2.72 -2.34
N ARG A 184 21.68 2.01 -1.22
CA ARG A 184 21.91 0.56 -1.20
C ARG A 184 20.67 -0.21 -1.68
N ALA A 185 19.49 0.23 -1.26
CA ALA A 185 18.22 -0.37 -1.67
C ALA A 185 17.99 -0.25 -3.19
N VAL A 186 18.23 0.92 -3.78
CA VAL A 186 18.18 1.11 -5.24
C VAL A 186 19.16 0.18 -5.97
N GLN A 187 20.38 0.00 -5.44
CA GLN A 187 21.36 -0.91 -6.02
C GLN A 187 20.88 -2.37 -5.94
N LEU A 188 20.30 -2.79 -4.81
CA LEU A 188 19.72 -4.14 -4.69
C LEU A 188 18.57 -4.31 -5.69
N THR A 189 17.61 -3.39 -5.71
CA THR A 189 16.49 -3.44 -6.65
C THR A 189 16.96 -3.56 -8.09
N ALA A 190 18.00 -2.78 -8.48
CA ALA A 190 18.53 -2.81 -9.84
C ALA A 190 19.15 -4.15 -10.22
N ARG A 191 19.90 -4.81 -9.30
CA ARG A 191 20.53 -6.11 -9.60
C ARG A 191 19.60 -7.31 -9.47
N SER A 192 18.47 -7.14 -8.76
CA SER A 192 17.44 -8.16 -8.57
C SER A 192 16.38 -8.19 -9.68
N GLN A 193 16.48 -7.27 -10.66
CA GLN A 193 15.57 -7.23 -11.79
C GLN A 193 15.75 -8.44 -12.68
N SER A 194 14.68 -9.15 -13.00
CA SER A 194 14.70 -10.31 -13.87
C SER A 194 15.03 -9.94 -15.32
N ALA A 195 15.39 -10.92 -16.13
CA ALA A 195 15.56 -10.75 -17.57
C ALA A 195 14.26 -10.28 -18.28
N ALA A 196 13.11 -10.57 -17.69
CA ALA A 196 11.83 -10.07 -18.16
C ALA A 196 11.58 -8.59 -17.80
N GLY A 197 12.38 -7.99 -16.93
CA GLY A 197 12.26 -6.59 -16.51
C GLY A 197 11.39 -6.35 -15.29
N GLY A 198 10.80 -7.41 -14.72
CA GLY A 198 10.04 -7.37 -13.48
C GLY A 198 10.81 -7.90 -12.27
N TRP A 199 10.13 -8.04 -11.15
CA TRP A 199 10.66 -8.60 -9.90
C TRP A 199 9.70 -9.63 -9.32
N LEU A 200 10.23 -10.55 -8.54
CA LEU A 200 9.48 -11.53 -7.77
C LEU A 200 9.67 -11.30 -6.26
N TYR A 201 9.23 -12.21 -5.43
CA TYR A 201 9.12 -12.09 -3.98
C TYR A 201 10.44 -11.96 -3.23
N THR A 202 11.53 -12.50 -3.79
CA THR A 202 12.88 -12.43 -3.21
C THR A 202 13.87 -11.78 -4.16
N PRO A 203 14.95 -11.15 -3.66
CA PRO A 203 15.93 -10.49 -4.52
C PRO A 203 16.78 -11.44 -5.37
N ASP A 204 16.81 -12.73 -5.02
CA ASP A 204 17.58 -13.76 -5.73
C ASP A 204 16.74 -14.49 -6.79
N SER A 205 15.49 -14.12 -6.93
CA SER A 205 14.57 -14.77 -7.87
C SER A 205 14.76 -14.25 -9.29
N ASN A 206 14.84 -15.18 -10.24
CA ASN A 206 14.85 -14.87 -11.67
C ASN A 206 13.44 -14.78 -12.30
N GLY A 207 12.41 -14.72 -11.46
CA GLY A 207 11.03 -14.59 -11.89
C GLY A 207 10.52 -13.16 -11.86
N ASP A 208 9.27 -13.00 -12.22
CA ASP A 208 8.56 -11.73 -12.22
C ASP A 208 7.11 -11.91 -11.79
N GLU A 209 6.55 -10.87 -11.23
CA GLU A 209 5.15 -10.80 -10.83
C GLU A 209 4.72 -9.32 -10.81
N GLY A 210 3.49 -9.05 -11.26
CA GLY A 210 3.02 -7.69 -11.48
C GLY A 210 2.97 -6.84 -10.21
N SER A 211 2.47 -7.38 -9.09
CA SER A 211 2.29 -6.59 -7.86
C SER A 211 3.61 -6.22 -7.19
N VAL A 212 4.61 -7.11 -7.23
CA VAL A 212 5.97 -6.78 -6.77
C VAL A 212 6.60 -5.75 -7.69
N THR A 213 6.48 -5.95 -9.01
CA THR A 213 7.08 -5.04 -10.00
C THR A 213 6.59 -3.60 -9.82
N VAL A 214 5.29 -3.40 -9.61
CA VAL A 214 4.75 -2.03 -9.44
C VAL A 214 5.23 -1.36 -8.17
N THR A 215 5.40 -2.09 -7.05
CA THR A 215 5.96 -1.52 -5.83
C THR A 215 7.40 -1.06 -6.01
N GLN A 216 8.22 -1.84 -6.74
CA GLN A 216 9.61 -1.45 -7.04
C GLN A 216 9.65 -0.20 -7.94
N VAL A 217 8.82 -0.12 -8.97
CA VAL A 217 8.78 1.04 -9.87
C VAL A 217 8.40 2.32 -9.12
N GLN A 218 7.36 2.26 -8.26
CA GLN A 218 6.98 3.43 -7.45
C GLN A 218 8.09 3.84 -6.48
N ALA A 219 8.71 2.88 -5.82
CA ALA A 219 9.82 3.12 -4.90
C ALA A 219 11.02 3.77 -5.60
N LEU A 220 11.42 3.26 -6.76
CA LEU A 220 12.50 3.83 -7.56
C LEU A 220 12.18 5.26 -8.02
N ARG A 221 10.92 5.52 -8.41
CA ARG A 221 10.48 6.88 -8.75
C ARG A 221 10.58 7.82 -7.55
N ALA A 222 10.12 7.37 -6.38
CA ALA A 222 10.19 8.16 -5.15
C ALA A 222 11.65 8.46 -4.77
N CYS A 223 12.55 7.49 -4.85
CA CYS A 223 14.00 7.69 -4.66
C CYS A 223 14.56 8.74 -5.62
N ARG A 224 14.22 8.65 -6.91
CA ARG A 224 14.66 9.63 -7.92
C ARG A 224 14.16 11.05 -7.60
N ASN A 225 12.93 11.19 -7.12
CA ASN A 225 12.34 12.50 -6.79
C ASN A 225 13.10 13.22 -5.66
N VAL A 226 13.75 12.46 -4.76
CA VAL A 226 14.58 13.02 -3.68
C VAL A 226 16.08 13.02 -3.97
N GLY A 227 16.45 12.85 -5.25
CA GLY A 227 17.85 12.97 -5.70
C GLY A 227 18.71 11.72 -5.55
N ILE A 228 18.13 10.57 -5.18
CA ILE A 228 18.87 9.29 -5.20
C ILE A 228 18.98 8.81 -6.64
N ALA A 229 20.23 8.49 -7.06
CA ALA A 229 20.50 8.04 -8.42
C ALA A 229 19.84 6.68 -8.72
N VAL A 230 18.97 6.65 -9.72
CA VAL A 230 18.29 5.44 -10.21
C VAL A 230 18.73 5.18 -11.66
N PRO A 231 19.25 3.98 -11.99
CA PRO A 231 19.66 3.67 -13.35
C PRO A 231 18.45 3.68 -14.31
N LYS A 232 18.51 4.52 -15.34
CA LYS A 232 17.41 4.66 -16.33
C LYS A 232 17.01 3.32 -16.95
N ARG A 233 17.99 2.47 -17.25
CA ARG A 233 17.77 1.13 -17.83
C ARG A 233 16.77 0.29 -17.00
N VAL A 234 16.84 0.37 -15.67
CA VAL A 234 15.97 -0.40 -14.78
C VAL A 234 14.51 0.01 -14.95
N ILE A 235 14.27 1.31 -15.07
CA ILE A 235 12.91 1.84 -15.31
C ILE A 235 12.43 1.48 -16.72
N ASP A 236 13.28 1.64 -17.75
CA ASP A 236 12.93 1.32 -19.14
C ASP A 236 12.53 -0.16 -19.28
N GLN A 237 13.28 -1.07 -18.66
CA GLN A 237 12.98 -2.50 -18.68
C GLN A 237 11.68 -2.83 -17.93
N ALA A 238 11.40 -2.14 -16.82
CA ALA A 238 10.14 -2.33 -16.10
C ALA A 238 8.93 -1.82 -16.90
N MET A 239 9.06 -0.72 -17.63
CA MET A 239 7.99 -0.24 -18.52
C MET A 239 7.73 -1.25 -19.66
N GLN A 240 8.77 -1.78 -20.28
CA GLN A 240 8.64 -2.84 -21.29
C GLN A 240 8.02 -4.12 -20.73
N TYR A 241 8.31 -4.47 -19.47
CA TYR A 241 7.67 -5.58 -18.79
C TYR A 241 6.15 -5.36 -18.66
N LEU A 242 5.71 -4.19 -18.21
CA LEU A 242 4.29 -3.87 -18.08
C LEU A 242 3.58 -3.89 -19.44
N GLU A 243 4.20 -3.37 -20.50
CA GLU A 243 3.66 -3.42 -21.86
C GLU A 243 3.47 -4.84 -22.35
N ARG A 244 4.44 -5.73 -22.12
CA ARG A 244 4.36 -7.15 -22.49
C ARG A 244 3.37 -7.95 -21.64
N SER A 245 3.04 -7.47 -20.44
CA SER A 245 2.04 -8.07 -19.56
C SER A 245 0.61 -7.66 -19.91
N LEU A 246 0.43 -6.80 -20.91
CA LEU A 246 -0.89 -6.36 -21.36
C LEU A 246 -1.63 -7.48 -22.11
N ASN A 247 -2.90 -7.67 -21.80
CA ASN A 247 -3.82 -8.49 -22.56
C ASN A 247 -4.61 -7.64 -23.57
N GLU A 248 -5.25 -8.30 -24.53
CA GLU A 248 -6.06 -7.65 -25.59
C GLU A 248 -7.23 -6.84 -25.03
N ASP A 249 -7.75 -7.21 -23.85
CA ASP A 249 -8.82 -6.49 -23.15
C ASP A 249 -8.35 -5.19 -22.47
N GLY A 250 -7.05 -4.89 -22.51
CA GLY A 250 -6.41 -3.72 -21.88
C GLY A 250 -6.01 -3.91 -20.42
N GLY A 251 -6.24 -5.07 -19.85
CA GLY A 251 -5.80 -5.39 -18.49
C GLY A 251 -4.42 -6.04 -18.43
N ILE A 252 -3.81 -6.03 -17.26
CA ILE A 252 -2.50 -6.63 -16.97
C ILE A 252 -2.68 -8.03 -16.38
N ARG A 253 -1.98 -9.02 -16.92
CA ARG A 253 -1.89 -10.38 -16.38
C ARG A 253 -0.93 -10.45 -15.20
N TYR A 254 -0.98 -11.57 -14.48
CA TYR A 254 -0.20 -11.74 -13.24
C TYR A 254 1.31 -11.77 -13.49
N GLN A 255 1.77 -12.49 -14.49
CA GLN A 255 3.16 -12.62 -14.92
C GLN A 255 3.29 -12.49 -16.43
N VAL A 256 4.44 -12.06 -16.93
CA VAL A 256 4.68 -11.92 -18.38
C VAL A 256 4.59 -13.28 -19.11
N SER A 257 5.03 -14.35 -18.46
CA SER A 257 4.99 -15.72 -19.00
C SER A 257 3.62 -16.39 -18.88
N ASP A 258 2.73 -15.88 -18.02
CA ASP A 258 1.39 -16.39 -17.81
C ASP A 258 0.45 -15.90 -18.93
N ARG A 259 -0.39 -16.80 -19.46
CA ARG A 259 -1.50 -16.46 -20.39
C ARG A 259 -2.82 -16.28 -19.63
N GLY A 260 -2.75 -16.07 -18.33
CA GLY A 260 -3.90 -15.92 -17.45
C GLY A 260 -4.74 -14.66 -17.70
N PRO A 261 -5.89 -14.54 -17.01
CA PRO A 261 -6.80 -13.42 -17.15
C PRO A 261 -6.18 -12.13 -16.59
N SER A 262 -6.68 -11.01 -17.08
CA SER A 262 -6.33 -9.67 -16.59
C SER A 262 -6.74 -9.49 -15.14
N ARG A 263 -5.87 -8.84 -14.35
CA ARG A 263 -6.05 -8.55 -12.92
C ARG A 263 -6.36 -7.07 -12.72
N PRO A 264 -7.57 -6.69 -12.30
CA PRO A 264 -7.93 -5.27 -12.15
C PRO A 264 -7.00 -4.50 -11.21
N ALA A 265 -6.67 -5.08 -10.05
CA ALA A 265 -5.81 -4.43 -9.07
C ALA A 265 -4.38 -4.17 -9.61
N ILE A 266 -3.77 -5.16 -10.26
CA ILE A 266 -2.45 -5.01 -10.91
C ILE A 266 -2.52 -4.03 -12.08
N THR A 267 -3.63 -4.02 -12.83
CA THR A 267 -3.84 -3.07 -13.93
C THR A 267 -3.88 -1.63 -13.42
N ALA A 268 -4.57 -1.35 -12.31
CA ALA A 268 -4.57 -0.02 -11.70
C ALA A 268 -3.15 0.41 -11.28
N ALA A 269 -2.40 -0.51 -10.68
CA ALA A 269 -1.03 -0.27 -10.27
C ALA A 269 -0.08 -0.06 -11.47
N ALA A 270 -0.28 -0.76 -12.59
CA ALA A 270 0.48 -0.51 -13.82
C ALA A 270 0.23 0.88 -14.41
N VAL A 271 -1.02 1.36 -14.37
CA VAL A 271 -1.32 2.75 -14.78
C VAL A 271 -0.58 3.76 -13.91
N ALA A 272 -0.55 3.54 -12.59
CA ALA A 272 0.24 4.39 -11.68
C ALA A 272 1.74 4.37 -12.04
N CYS A 273 2.29 3.23 -12.45
CA CYS A 273 3.68 3.13 -12.91
C CYS A 273 3.93 3.91 -14.20
N TRP A 274 3.04 3.82 -15.19
CA TRP A 274 3.14 4.61 -16.42
C TRP A 274 3.07 6.11 -16.13
N TYR A 275 2.20 6.55 -15.23
CA TYR A 275 2.14 7.95 -14.78
C TYR A 275 3.44 8.37 -14.08
N ASN A 276 3.98 7.53 -13.22
CA ASN A 276 5.28 7.77 -12.58
C ASN A 276 6.44 7.84 -13.57
N ALA A 277 6.31 7.21 -14.74
CA ALA A 277 7.25 7.32 -15.86
C ALA A 277 6.98 8.51 -16.79
N GLY A 278 5.90 9.29 -16.56
CA GLY A 278 5.49 10.42 -17.38
C GLY A 278 4.65 10.06 -18.62
N LEU A 279 4.18 8.81 -18.70
CA LEU A 279 3.43 8.29 -19.85
C LEU A 279 1.91 8.45 -19.67
N TYR A 280 1.43 9.68 -19.52
CA TYR A 280 0.02 9.98 -19.24
C TYR A 280 -0.91 9.68 -20.42
N ASP A 281 -0.48 9.95 -21.64
CA ASP A 281 -1.30 9.89 -22.86
C ASP A 281 -1.02 8.63 -23.71
N SER A 282 -0.43 7.60 -23.10
CA SER A 282 -0.13 6.33 -23.77
C SER A 282 -1.42 5.58 -24.17
N PRO A 283 -1.47 4.95 -25.36
CA PRO A 283 -2.57 4.05 -25.75
C PRO A 283 -2.82 2.93 -24.73
N HIS A 284 -1.78 2.44 -24.06
CA HIS A 284 -1.86 1.43 -23.01
C HIS A 284 -2.62 1.94 -21.79
N VAL A 285 -2.36 3.18 -21.37
CA VAL A 285 -3.10 3.85 -20.29
C VAL A 285 -4.58 3.96 -20.65
N ALA A 286 -4.91 4.43 -21.86
CA ALA A 286 -6.29 4.54 -22.28
C ALA A 286 -7.02 3.19 -22.32
N ALA A 287 -6.35 2.13 -22.76
CA ALA A 287 -6.89 0.78 -22.77
C ALA A 287 -7.12 0.26 -21.34
N ALA A 288 -6.14 0.43 -20.45
CA ALA A 288 -6.21 0.02 -19.06
C ALA A 288 -7.33 0.75 -18.30
N LEU A 289 -7.48 2.05 -18.48
CA LEU A 289 -8.58 2.83 -17.86
C LEU A 289 -9.96 2.36 -18.35
N ARG A 290 -10.11 2.03 -19.64
CA ARG A 290 -11.37 1.43 -20.15
C ARG A 290 -11.65 0.07 -19.52
N PHE A 291 -10.62 -0.76 -19.33
CA PHE A 291 -10.72 -2.06 -18.65
C PHE A 291 -11.14 -1.90 -17.18
N LEU A 292 -10.54 -0.92 -16.46
CA LEU A 292 -10.75 -0.71 -15.03
C LEU A 292 -12.13 -0.15 -14.69
N LYS A 293 -12.63 0.77 -15.51
CA LYS A 293 -13.84 1.56 -15.21
C LYS A 293 -15.07 0.74 -14.78
N PRO A 294 -15.43 -0.40 -15.43
CA PRO A 294 -16.53 -1.24 -14.98
C PRO A 294 -16.17 -2.25 -13.88
N ARG A 295 -14.89 -2.41 -13.55
CA ARG A 295 -14.38 -3.49 -12.69
C ARG A 295 -13.93 -3.05 -11.31
N LEU A 296 -13.37 -1.85 -11.18
CA LEU A 296 -13.01 -1.27 -9.89
C LEU A 296 -13.97 -0.13 -9.55
N THR A 297 -15.15 -0.50 -9.05
CA THR A 297 -16.14 0.45 -8.54
C THR A 297 -15.98 0.59 -7.02
N PRO A 298 -16.32 1.76 -6.44
CA PRO A 298 -16.26 1.97 -5.00
C PRO A 298 -17.28 1.16 -4.17
N ASP A 299 -18.11 0.35 -4.80
CA ASP A 299 -19.09 -0.48 -4.10
C ASP A 299 -18.43 -1.76 -3.57
N PRO A 300 -18.31 -1.94 -2.23
CA PRO A 300 -17.72 -3.13 -1.64
C PRO A 300 -18.53 -4.42 -1.89
N ASN A 301 -19.81 -4.31 -2.28
CA ASN A 301 -20.65 -5.45 -2.59
C ASN A 301 -20.63 -5.85 -4.07
N ASN A 302 -19.85 -5.15 -4.90
CA ASN A 302 -19.72 -5.52 -6.30
C ASN A 302 -18.87 -6.80 -6.43
N ASP A 303 -19.29 -7.72 -7.28
CA ASP A 303 -18.67 -9.04 -7.53
C ASP A 303 -17.17 -9.01 -7.89
N VAL A 304 -16.63 -7.86 -8.21
CA VAL A 304 -15.18 -7.63 -8.39
C VAL A 304 -14.37 -7.98 -7.14
N HIS A 305 -14.98 -7.98 -5.96
CA HIS A 305 -14.37 -8.45 -4.71
C HIS A 305 -14.05 -9.94 -4.69
N HIS A 306 -14.61 -10.73 -5.57
CA HIS A 306 -14.20 -12.13 -5.73
C HIS A 306 -12.73 -12.32 -6.07
N PHE A 307 -12.03 -11.26 -6.53
CA PHE A 307 -10.58 -11.27 -6.72
C PHE A 307 -9.78 -10.81 -5.49
N GLY A 308 -10.43 -10.46 -4.37
CA GLY A 308 -9.82 -10.30 -3.04
C GLY A 308 -8.81 -9.17 -2.86
N HIS A 309 -8.80 -8.14 -3.71
CA HIS A 309 -7.82 -7.06 -3.68
C HIS A 309 -8.46 -5.68 -3.80
N TYR A 310 -9.55 -5.46 -3.05
CA TYR A 310 -10.28 -4.18 -3.07
C TYR A 310 -9.40 -3.02 -2.64
N PHE A 311 -8.84 -3.10 -1.44
CA PHE A 311 -7.99 -2.03 -0.90
C PHE A 311 -6.75 -1.80 -1.77
N TYR A 312 -6.09 -2.87 -2.23
CA TYR A 312 -4.94 -2.76 -3.12
C TYR A 312 -5.32 -2.09 -4.47
N GLY A 313 -6.41 -2.54 -5.08
CA GLY A 313 -6.88 -1.98 -6.34
C GLY A 313 -7.23 -0.49 -6.22
N HIS A 314 -7.94 -0.13 -5.15
CA HIS A 314 -8.35 1.25 -4.91
C HIS A 314 -7.22 2.17 -4.44
N LEU A 315 -6.18 1.65 -3.77
CA LEU A 315 -4.97 2.42 -3.47
C LEU A 315 -4.36 3.03 -4.73
N TYR A 316 -4.24 2.21 -5.78
CA TYR A 316 -3.66 2.66 -7.04
C TYR A 316 -4.66 3.40 -7.93
N LEU A 317 -5.91 2.93 -8.01
CA LEU A 317 -6.93 3.59 -8.81
C LEU A 317 -7.22 5.01 -8.32
N ALA A 318 -7.31 5.22 -7.00
CA ALA A 318 -7.50 6.55 -6.41
C ALA A 318 -6.35 7.49 -6.79
N GLN A 319 -5.11 7.01 -6.67
CA GLN A 319 -3.92 7.75 -7.09
C GLN A 319 -3.97 8.12 -8.58
N VAL A 320 -4.31 7.15 -9.43
CA VAL A 320 -4.41 7.34 -10.88
C VAL A 320 -5.47 8.38 -11.23
N LEU A 321 -6.70 8.23 -10.72
CA LEU A 321 -7.78 9.15 -11.04
C LEU A 321 -7.54 10.56 -10.50
N TYR A 322 -6.89 10.66 -9.32
CA TYR A 322 -6.47 11.95 -8.77
C TYR A 322 -5.46 12.68 -9.68
N GLN A 323 -4.57 11.93 -10.35
CA GLN A 323 -3.57 12.47 -11.28
C GLN A 323 -4.12 12.67 -12.70
N THR A 324 -5.18 11.98 -13.10
CA THR A 324 -5.71 12.03 -14.48
C THR A 324 -6.38 13.38 -14.76
N SER A 325 -7.46 13.69 -14.06
CA SER A 325 -8.18 14.96 -14.20
C SER A 325 -9.14 15.20 -13.04
N GLN A 326 -9.46 16.46 -12.82
CA GLN A 326 -10.48 16.90 -11.86
C GLN A 326 -11.82 16.17 -12.08
N ARG A 327 -12.25 16.03 -13.34
CA ARG A 327 -13.52 15.36 -13.70
C ARG A 327 -13.53 13.87 -13.31
N GLU A 328 -12.46 13.13 -13.58
CA GLU A 328 -12.39 11.71 -13.23
C GLU A 328 -12.35 11.52 -11.71
N TRP A 329 -11.63 12.39 -11.01
CA TRP A 329 -11.59 12.41 -9.56
C TRP A 329 -12.95 12.71 -8.92
N GLU A 330 -13.62 13.77 -9.37
CA GLU A 330 -14.95 14.15 -8.88
C GLU A 330 -16.02 13.09 -9.17
N GLY A 331 -15.86 12.33 -10.24
CA GLY A 331 -16.72 11.19 -10.56
C GLY A 331 -16.51 9.95 -9.69
N TYR A 332 -15.33 9.82 -9.08
CA TYR A 332 -14.94 8.63 -8.31
C TYR A 332 -14.92 8.86 -6.80
N PHE A 333 -14.24 9.93 -6.36
CA PHE A 333 -13.89 10.11 -4.94
C PHE A 333 -15.09 10.20 -4.00
N PRO A 334 -16.20 10.89 -4.30
CA PRO A 334 -17.34 10.94 -3.39
C PRO A 334 -17.89 9.55 -3.05
N ALA A 335 -18.04 8.67 -4.03
CA ALA A 335 -18.51 7.32 -3.81
C ALA A 335 -17.51 6.48 -3.00
N MET A 336 -16.22 6.59 -3.31
CA MET A 336 -15.15 5.89 -2.59
C MET A 336 -15.03 6.37 -1.13
N ARG A 337 -15.05 7.67 -0.91
CA ARG A 337 -15.10 8.29 0.43
C ARG A 337 -16.25 7.74 1.25
N ASP A 338 -17.46 7.77 0.70
CA ASP A 338 -18.67 7.35 1.41
C ASP A 338 -18.66 5.83 1.66
N ALA A 339 -18.11 5.03 0.74
CA ALA A 339 -17.91 3.60 0.95
C ALA A 339 -16.93 3.33 2.12
N LEU A 340 -15.80 4.03 2.15
CA LEU A 340 -14.84 3.90 3.25
C LEU A 340 -15.41 4.35 4.59
N ILE A 341 -16.18 5.46 4.64
CA ILE A 341 -16.82 5.90 5.88
C ILE A 341 -17.78 4.83 6.41
N ARG A 342 -18.59 4.21 5.53
CA ARG A 342 -19.50 3.13 5.93
C ARG A 342 -18.80 1.85 6.39
N ALA A 343 -17.65 1.55 5.82
CA ALA A 343 -16.86 0.35 6.13
C ALA A 343 -15.93 0.51 7.34
N GLN A 344 -15.88 1.70 7.96
CA GLN A 344 -15.05 1.92 9.14
C GLN A 344 -15.63 1.22 10.35
N GLU A 345 -14.84 0.41 11.03
CA GLU A 345 -15.21 -0.29 12.25
C GLU A 345 -15.39 0.68 13.44
N ARG A 346 -16.04 0.20 14.50
CA ARG A 346 -16.32 1.02 15.70
C ARG A 346 -15.05 1.49 16.41
N ASP A 347 -13.98 0.72 16.34
CA ASP A 347 -12.67 1.06 16.91
C ASP A 347 -11.86 2.02 16.02
N GLY A 348 -12.41 2.43 14.88
CA GLY A 348 -11.80 3.35 13.93
C GLY A 348 -10.94 2.68 12.87
N THR A 349 -10.78 1.37 12.88
CA THR A 349 -10.01 0.62 11.88
C THR A 349 -10.83 0.30 10.63
N TRP A 350 -10.15 -0.25 9.62
CA TRP A 350 -10.74 -0.97 8.48
C TRP A 350 -10.09 -2.34 8.38
N GLU A 351 -10.90 -3.37 8.26
CA GLU A 351 -10.41 -4.68 7.86
C GLU A 351 -10.05 -4.63 6.37
N GLY A 352 -8.84 -5.04 6.00
CA GLY A 352 -8.32 -4.87 4.64
C GLY A 352 -8.03 -6.19 3.95
N ASP A 353 -8.74 -6.53 2.88
CA ASP A 353 -8.45 -7.64 1.94
C ASP A 353 -8.02 -8.96 2.61
N ALA A 354 -8.55 -9.30 3.79
CA ALA A 354 -8.11 -10.41 4.65
C ALA A 354 -6.62 -10.34 5.11
N VAL A 355 -5.96 -9.19 4.93
CA VAL A 355 -4.59 -8.94 5.43
C VAL A 355 -4.60 -8.47 6.88
N GLY A 356 -5.62 -7.70 7.26
CA GLY A 356 -5.85 -7.27 8.63
C GLY A 356 -5.93 -5.74 8.81
N PRO A 357 -6.25 -5.30 10.05
CA PRO A 357 -6.65 -3.92 10.31
C PRO A 357 -5.54 -2.89 10.06
N VAL A 358 -4.27 -3.21 10.27
CA VAL A 358 -3.16 -2.29 9.96
C VAL A 358 -3.13 -1.96 8.47
N TYR A 359 -3.28 -2.98 7.62
CA TYR A 359 -3.28 -2.81 6.17
C TYR A 359 -4.50 -2.00 5.72
N GLY A 360 -5.71 -2.45 6.09
CA GLY A 360 -6.95 -1.79 5.69
C GLY A 360 -7.01 -0.34 6.13
N THR A 361 -6.64 -0.06 7.38
CA THR A 361 -6.61 1.29 7.92
C THR A 361 -5.59 2.17 7.21
N SER A 362 -4.38 1.67 6.96
CA SER A 362 -3.35 2.43 6.25
C SER A 362 -3.80 2.81 4.85
N VAL A 363 -4.35 1.86 4.09
CA VAL A 363 -4.79 2.11 2.72
C VAL A 363 -6.02 3.04 2.68
N ALA A 364 -7.02 2.81 3.53
CA ALA A 364 -8.18 3.69 3.63
C ALA A 364 -7.78 5.14 3.94
N LEU A 365 -6.87 5.32 4.91
CA LEU A 365 -6.35 6.64 5.27
C LEU A 365 -5.59 7.30 4.11
N ILE A 366 -4.73 6.56 3.39
CA ILE A 366 -4.02 7.11 2.23
C ILE A 366 -5.02 7.61 1.18
N ILE A 367 -6.05 6.81 0.85
CA ILE A 367 -7.07 7.18 -0.14
C ILE A 367 -7.85 8.43 0.31
N LEU A 368 -8.37 8.41 1.56
CA LEU A 368 -9.17 9.51 2.10
C LEU A 368 -8.37 10.84 2.19
N GLN A 369 -7.07 10.75 2.36
CA GLN A 369 -6.19 11.91 2.56
C GLN A 369 -5.52 12.43 1.28
N LEU A 370 -5.74 11.83 0.11
CA LEU A 370 -5.21 12.34 -1.17
C LEU A 370 -5.50 13.83 -1.41
N PRO A 371 -6.72 14.36 -1.10
CA PRO A 371 -7.03 15.76 -1.29
C PRO A 371 -6.18 16.74 -0.45
N TYR A 372 -5.55 16.28 0.63
CA TYR A 372 -4.66 17.11 1.46
C TYR A 372 -3.28 17.36 0.84
N LYS A 373 -2.90 16.58 -0.19
CA LYS A 373 -1.66 16.77 -0.97
C LYS A 373 -0.35 16.63 -0.19
N ASN A 374 -0.36 15.93 0.93
CA ASN A 374 0.82 15.76 1.78
C ASN A 374 1.82 14.68 1.30
N LEU A 375 1.45 13.86 0.29
CA LEU A 375 2.33 12.85 -0.30
C LEU A 375 2.74 13.25 -1.73
N PRO A 376 3.93 13.83 -1.93
CA PRO A 376 4.39 14.29 -3.24
C PRO A 376 4.40 13.20 -4.32
N ILE A 377 4.73 11.96 -3.97
CA ILE A 377 4.76 10.83 -4.92
C ILE A 377 3.37 10.52 -5.52
N MET A 378 2.30 10.90 -4.86
CA MET A 378 0.92 10.71 -5.33
C MET A 378 0.36 11.93 -6.07
N GLN A 379 1.17 12.97 -6.25
CA GLN A 379 0.81 14.17 -7.01
C GLN A 379 1.31 14.07 -8.46
N ARG A 380 0.67 14.86 -9.35
CA ARG A 380 1.08 14.99 -10.75
C ARG A 380 2.23 15.99 -10.89
#